data_8fae6126988116d37d6137ecb69707ff
#
_entry.id   8fae6126988116d37d6137ecb69707ff
#
_cell.length_a   1.000
_cell.length_b   1.000
_cell.length_c   1.000
_cell.angle_alpha   90.00
_cell.angle_beta   90.00
_cell.angle_gamma   90.00
#
_symmetry.space_group_name_H-M   'P 1'
#
loop_
_entity.id
_entity.type
_entity.pdbx_description
1 polymer ?
#
loop_
_entity_poly.entity_id
_entity_poly.type
_entity_poly.pdbx_seq_one_letter_code
_entity_poly.pdbx_strand_id
1 'polypeptide(L)'
;MADCDVQVLIVGGGAAGLAASLSLAQLEVDTYLVSSRETTSPLPKAHILNQRTMEMFRGLGVDSEIYEKGTPAHQMVYTGFYVGFAGDQPECGHRLYRLESFGAGGRADAWRLASPSLPANLPQSRLEPILRRRAEKASPERLHYGHELISVEQDSEAVSAAIIDHKTGEQYTVRAQYLLACDGGRTVGPALGVVPEGLSDLGRMVTIHLSVDLSRWASDSDVLLRFHRMPDTGRFVIMAPMGPTHWGPKSEEWCIHLTYPIDDPRSLDDAKVMDDMRATLGVGHLDCTVHVITRWVIEGTVADRFRLGRVFILGDAAHRHPPTGGLGLNSAIHDADNLAWKLAFVLADNASPRLLDTYEAERKPVSATNVQRSIENTLNHLRTSALIGIEQSNSPEVNWSNVRRLWSEDPADAAHRRQVMQALAAQTMEFNEHNIEYGYTYSSDCVISDGSAAPQNPDPIRIYQPAARPGHPLPHTWLSTPDGQRIAVMDLVAPGRFLLIAAQEGHAWVDAAKVLAQRWAVPIDAVRIGHTDGDYLDFRSTWTQWRGHGERGAVLVRPDRFIAWRAQGLADDPFSSLCEVVASILGPPAIAETTAPPAHTAQNKP
;
A
#
# COMPACT_ATOMS: atom_id res chain seq x y z
N MET A 1 -26.64 27.28 -8.31
CA MET A 1 -26.71 25.93 -8.93
C MET A 1 -25.27 25.47 -9.02
N ALA A 2 -24.99 24.17 -8.88
CA ALA A 2 -23.65 23.65 -9.11
C ALA A 2 -23.30 23.77 -10.60
N ASP A 3 -22.04 24.05 -10.89
CA ASP A 3 -21.56 24.18 -12.26
C ASP A 3 -21.23 22.79 -12.86
N CYS A 4 -21.01 21.80 -11.97
CA CYS A 4 -20.73 20.41 -12.31
C CYS A 4 -21.34 19.46 -11.28
N ASP A 5 -22.08 18.45 -11.74
CA ASP A 5 -22.61 17.35 -10.92
C ASP A 5 -21.92 16.05 -11.29
N VAL A 6 -21.41 15.31 -10.27
CA VAL A 6 -20.69 14.05 -10.45
C VAL A 6 -21.04 13.04 -9.35
N GLN A 7 -20.71 11.77 -9.55
CA GLN A 7 -20.90 10.76 -8.51
C GLN A 7 -19.83 10.91 -7.41
N VAL A 8 -18.56 11.09 -7.78
CA VAL A 8 -17.45 11.17 -6.81
C VAL A 8 -16.50 12.30 -7.16
N LEU A 9 -16.30 13.24 -6.21
CA LEU A 9 -15.25 14.23 -6.26
C LEU A 9 -13.99 13.69 -5.55
N ILE A 10 -12.84 13.77 -6.22
CA ILE A 10 -11.54 13.37 -5.65
C ILE A 10 -10.71 14.65 -5.45
N VAL A 11 -10.32 14.95 -4.22
CA VAL A 11 -9.48 16.11 -3.89
C VAL A 11 -8.06 15.64 -3.61
N GLY A 12 -7.15 15.93 -4.55
CA GLY A 12 -5.74 15.54 -4.49
C GLY A 12 -5.31 14.62 -5.62
N GLY A 13 -4.43 15.11 -6.50
CA GLY A 13 -3.89 14.42 -7.67
C GLY A 13 -2.56 13.69 -7.42
N GLY A 14 -2.33 13.20 -6.19
CA GLY A 14 -1.21 12.31 -5.84
C GLY A 14 -1.57 10.84 -6.06
N ALA A 15 -0.68 9.93 -5.62
CA ALA A 15 -0.83 8.49 -5.85
C ALA A 15 -2.17 7.92 -5.35
N ALA A 16 -2.64 8.33 -4.15
CA ALA A 16 -3.93 7.88 -3.60
C ALA A 16 -5.11 8.30 -4.51
N GLY A 17 -5.18 9.58 -4.87
CA GLY A 17 -6.27 10.09 -5.71
C GLY A 17 -6.24 9.54 -7.13
N LEU A 18 -5.04 9.37 -7.71
CA LEU A 18 -4.89 8.74 -9.03
C LEU A 18 -5.26 7.25 -9.01
N ALA A 19 -4.89 6.51 -7.97
CA ALA A 19 -5.31 5.12 -7.79
C ALA A 19 -6.83 5.01 -7.62
N ALA A 20 -7.43 5.89 -6.80
CA ALA A 20 -8.88 5.95 -6.63
C ALA A 20 -9.61 6.30 -7.95
N SER A 21 -9.10 7.30 -8.69
CA SER A 21 -9.65 7.68 -10.01
C SER A 21 -9.61 6.50 -11.00
N LEU A 22 -8.50 5.77 -11.06
CA LEU A 22 -8.34 4.59 -11.92
C LEU A 22 -9.28 3.45 -11.52
N SER A 23 -9.34 3.14 -10.21
CA SER A 23 -10.19 2.06 -9.71
C SER A 23 -11.67 2.37 -9.94
N LEU A 24 -12.12 3.60 -9.71
CA LEU A 24 -13.49 4.03 -9.94
C LEU A 24 -13.84 4.07 -11.43
N ALA A 25 -12.92 4.53 -12.29
CA ALA A 25 -13.11 4.52 -13.73
C ALA A 25 -13.26 3.09 -14.29
N GLN A 26 -12.50 2.12 -13.75
CA GLN A 26 -12.64 0.70 -14.13
C GLN A 26 -14.01 0.13 -13.74
N LEU A 27 -14.68 0.75 -12.76
CA LEU A 27 -16.01 0.40 -12.26
C LEU A 27 -17.12 1.29 -12.83
N GLU A 28 -16.81 2.09 -13.87
CA GLU A 28 -17.76 2.97 -14.57
C GLU A 28 -18.39 4.05 -13.68
N VAL A 29 -17.72 4.45 -12.59
CA VAL A 29 -18.16 5.54 -11.71
C VAL A 29 -17.69 6.87 -12.28
N ASP A 30 -18.61 7.85 -12.42
CA ASP A 30 -18.29 9.20 -12.86
C ASP A 30 -17.54 9.97 -11.76
N THR A 31 -16.29 10.34 -12.06
CA THR A 31 -15.40 11.01 -11.12
C THR A 31 -14.94 12.36 -11.62
N TYR A 32 -14.65 13.27 -10.69
CA TYR A 32 -14.01 14.54 -10.97
C TYR A 32 -12.84 14.73 -10.01
N LEU A 33 -11.62 14.78 -10.55
CA LEU A 33 -10.42 14.93 -9.73
C LEU A 33 -9.88 16.35 -9.83
N VAL A 34 -9.66 17.01 -8.68
CA VAL A 34 -9.02 18.32 -8.58
C VAL A 34 -7.72 18.24 -7.80
N SER A 35 -6.72 19.01 -8.20
CA SER A 35 -5.44 19.13 -7.52
C SER A 35 -4.92 20.56 -7.60
N SER A 36 -4.55 21.16 -6.48
CA SER A 36 -3.98 22.52 -6.43
C SER A 36 -2.61 22.62 -7.13
N ARG A 37 -1.93 21.50 -7.39
CA ARG A 37 -0.69 21.48 -8.15
C ARG A 37 -0.96 21.52 -9.65
N GLU A 38 -0.07 22.11 -10.41
CA GLU A 38 -0.15 22.15 -11.88
C GLU A 38 0.11 20.78 -12.53
N THR A 39 0.78 19.88 -11.82
CA THR A 39 1.11 18.53 -12.29
C THR A 39 1.32 17.58 -11.12
N THR A 40 1.62 16.32 -11.41
CA THR A 40 2.02 15.33 -10.41
C THR A 40 3.27 15.78 -9.65
N SER A 41 3.53 15.17 -8.50
CA SER A 41 4.66 15.58 -7.67
C SER A 41 6.00 15.36 -8.38
N PRO A 42 6.86 16.39 -8.52
CA PRO A 42 8.22 16.20 -9.02
C PRO A 42 9.14 15.56 -7.95
N LEU A 43 8.63 15.38 -6.73
CA LEU A 43 9.40 14.91 -5.60
C LEU A 43 9.54 13.39 -5.62
N PRO A 44 10.74 12.83 -5.43
CA PRO A 44 10.96 11.38 -5.47
C PRO A 44 10.27 10.61 -4.31
N LYS A 45 10.05 11.24 -3.15
CA LYS A 45 9.31 10.71 -1.98
C LYS A 45 9.50 9.19 -1.78
N ALA A 46 8.37 8.46 -1.66
CA ALA A 46 8.36 7.00 -1.60
C ALA A 46 8.77 6.38 -2.94
N HIS A 47 9.39 5.20 -2.89
CA HIS A 47 9.84 4.50 -4.09
C HIS A 47 9.64 2.98 -4.03
N ILE A 48 9.42 2.40 -2.85
CA ILE A 48 9.15 0.95 -2.70
C ILE A 48 7.67 0.68 -2.90
N LEU A 49 7.38 -0.24 -3.82
CA LEU A 49 6.04 -0.76 -4.10
C LEU A 49 6.00 -2.22 -3.65
N ASN A 50 5.23 -2.49 -2.61
CA ASN A 50 5.14 -3.82 -2.04
C ASN A 50 4.31 -4.77 -2.93
N GLN A 51 4.34 -6.05 -2.60
CA GLN A 51 3.72 -7.10 -3.41
C GLN A 51 2.21 -6.90 -3.58
N ARG A 52 1.49 -6.47 -2.53
CA ARG A 52 0.05 -6.20 -2.59
C ARG A 52 -0.27 -5.01 -3.51
N THR A 53 0.50 -3.93 -3.42
CA THR A 53 0.35 -2.77 -4.31
C THR A 53 0.57 -3.16 -5.77
N MET A 54 1.56 -4.02 -6.05
CA MET A 54 1.82 -4.49 -7.41
C MET A 54 0.71 -5.40 -7.95
N GLU A 55 0.00 -6.16 -7.09
CA GLU A 55 -1.23 -6.87 -7.49
C GLU A 55 -2.36 -5.92 -7.89
N MET A 56 -2.54 -4.83 -7.12
CA MET A 56 -3.54 -3.79 -7.47
C MET A 56 -3.19 -3.12 -8.79
N PHE A 57 -1.91 -2.77 -8.99
CA PHE A 57 -1.43 -2.20 -10.25
C PHE A 57 -1.52 -3.17 -11.43
N ARG A 58 -1.38 -4.47 -11.20
CA ARG A 58 -1.69 -5.52 -12.18
C ARG A 58 -3.18 -5.47 -12.58
N GLY A 59 -4.08 -5.38 -11.61
CA GLY A 59 -5.52 -5.23 -11.86
C GLY A 59 -5.88 -3.95 -12.64
N LEU A 60 -5.11 -2.87 -12.46
CA LEU A 60 -5.27 -1.61 -13.18
C LEU A 60 -4.50 -1.58 -14.53
N GLY A 61 -3.70 -2.60 -14.84
CA GLY A 61 -2.94 -2.73 -16.08
C GLY A 61 -1.78 -1.74 -16.22
N VAL A 62 -1.14 -1.37 -15.10
CA VAL A 62 0.02 -0.45 -15.07
C VAL A 62 1.31 -1.10 -14.56
N ASP A 63 1.23 -2.32 -14.03
CA ASP A 63 2.36 -3.04 -13.44
C ASP A 63 3.53 -3.28 -14.39
N SER A 64 3.23 -3.63 -15.65
CA SER A 64 4.26 -3.90 -16.66
C SER A 64 5.13 -2.67 -16.93
N GLU A 65 4.53 -1.47 -17.06
CA GLU A 65 5.28 -0.23 -17.25
C GLU A 65 6.10 0.14 -16.00
N ILE A 66 5.57 -0.17 -14.81
CA ILE A 66 6.28 0.05 -13.54
C ILE A 66 7.53 -0.86 -13.47
N TYR A 67 7.41 -2.14 -13.82
CA TYR A 67 8.57 -3.04 -13.85
C TYR A 67 9.60 -2.63 -14.91
N GLU A 68 9.14 -2.20 -16.08
CA GLU A 68 10.02 -1.76 -17.18
C GLU A 68 10.85 -0.53 -16.79
N LYS A 69 10.22 0.45 -16.10
CA LYS A 69 10.87 1.72 -15.71
C LYS A 69 11.52 1.68 -14.34
N GLY A 70 11.22 0.66 -13.55
CA GLY A 70 11.72 0.50 -12.19
C GLY A 70 13.13 -0.10 -12.12
N THR A 71 13.61 -0.22 -10.90
CA THR A 71 14.88 -0.88 -10.61
C THR A 71 14.82 -2.35 -11.03
N PRO A 72 15.79 -2.85 -11.82
CA PRO A 72 15.89 -4.27 -12.12
C PRO A 72 16.00 -5.11 -10.85
N ALA A 73 15.27 -6.21 -10.78
CA ALA A 73 15.14 -7.03 -9.56
C ALA A 73 16.50 -7.46 -8.96
N HIS A 74 17.51 -7.72 -9.80
CA HIS A 74 18.86 -8.09 -9.34
C HIS A 74 19.65 -6.94 -8.69
N GLN A 75 19.17 -5.69 -8.80
CA GLN A 75 19.78 -4.50 -8.20
C GLN A 75 19.02 -4.03 -6.93
N MET A 76 17.97 -4.72 -6.53
CA MET A 76 17.24 -4.45 -5.28
C MET A 76 17.24 -5.62 -4.30
N VAL A 77 18.27 -6.48 -4.39
CA VAL A 77 18.35 -7.70 -3.58
C VAL A 77 18.66 -7.40 -2.13
N TYR A 78 19.48 -6.37 -1.88
CA TYR A 78 20.00 -6.08 -0.55
C TYR A 78 19.73 -4.65 -0.09
N THR A 79 19.66 -4.52 1.23
CA THR A 79 19.88 -3.27 1.97
C THR A 79 21.25 -3.35 2.64
N GLY A 80 22.07 -2.32 2.50
CA GLY A 80 23.43 -2.25 3.01
C GLY A 80 23.59 -1.22 4.14
N PHE A 81 24.41 -1.58 5.13
CA PHE A 81 24.79 -0.73 6.25
C PHE A 81 26.29 -0.48 6.20
N TYR A 82 26.69 0.80 6.26
CA TYR A 82 28.05 1.24 6.00
C TYR A 82 28.53 2.21 7.09
N VAL A 83 29.84 2.35 7.21
CA VAL A 83 30.51 3.37 8.02
C VAL A 83 31.17 4.40 7.13
N GLY A 84 30.91 5.69 7.38
CA GLY A 84 31.40 6.76 6.50
C GLY A 84 30.88 6.63 5.07
N PHE A 85 31.29 7.52 4.20
CA PHE A 85 31.02 7.44 2.77
C PHE A 85 32.29 7.73 1.97
N ALA A 86 32.81 8.96 2.10
CA ALA A 86 34.11 9.36 1.60
C ALA A 86 34.93 9.95 2.78
N GLY A 87 36.23 10.07 2.62
CA GLY A 87 37.15 10.61 3.62
C GLY A 87 38.45 9.81 3.69
N ASP A 88 39.37 10.28 4.56
CA ASP A 88 40.74 9.75 4.64
C ASP A 88 40.87 8.58 5.61
N GLN A 89 39.84 8.28 6.39
CA GLN A 89 39.89 7.15 7.33
C GLN A 89 39.82 5.83 6.57
N PRO A 90 40.67 4.84 6.92
CA PRO A 90 40.70 3.54 6.21
C PRO A 90 39.35 2.82 6.19
N GLU A 91 38.53 3.02 7.21
CA GLU A 91 37.24 2.38 7.35
C GLU A 91 36.11 3.09 6.62
N CYS A 92 36.34 4.26 6.02
CA CYS A 92 35.32 4.96 5.21
C CYS A 92 34.82 4.09 4.05
N GLY A 93 33.50 3.98 3.94
CA GLY A 93 32.83 3.16 2.94
C GLY A 93 32.80 1.66 3.26
N HIS A 94 33.41 1.22 4.38
CA HIS A 94 33.34 -0.19 4.76
C HIS A 94 31.90 -0.60 5.08
N ARG A 95 31.48 -1.74 4.50
CA ARG A 95 30.19 -2.33 4.77
C ARG A 95 30.23 -3.09 6.11
N LEU A 96 29.40 -2.63 7.07
CA LEU A 96 29.20 -3.32 8.35
C LEU A 96 28.36 -4.58 8.17
N TYR A 97 27.29 -4.46 7.40
CA TYR A 97 26.32 -5.53 7.20
C TYR A 97 25.55 -5.35 5.89
N ARG A 98 25.01 -6.42 5.35
CA ARG A 98 23.94 -6.36 4.36
C ARG A 98 22.91 -7.44 4.67
N LEU A 99 21.67 -7.17 4.35
CA LEU A 99 20.58 -8.14 4.50
C LEU A 99 19.76 -8.22 3.22
N GLU A 100 19.24 -9.40 2.96
CA GLU A 100 18.28 -9.63 1.90
C GLU A 100 17.00 -8.84 2.17
N SER A 101 16.44 -8.22 1.14
CA SER A 101 15.34 -7.27 1.26
C SER A 101 14.29 -7.50 0.18
N PHE A 102 13.07 -7.04 0.45
CA PHE A 102 11.99 -6.96 -0.52
C PHE A 102 11.68 -8.30 -1.22
N GLY A 103 11.75 -9.39 -0.46
CA GLY A 103 11.43 -10.73 -0.99
C GLY A 103 12.51 -11.34 -1.88
N ALA A 104 13.75 -10.85 -1.81
CA ALA A 104 14.87 -11.42 -2.54
C ALA A 104 15.65 -12.48 -1.72
N GLY A 105 16.67 -13.07 -2.35
CA GLY A 105 17.56 -14.03 -1.72
C GLY A 105 16.84 -15.32 -1.30
N GLY A 106 17.12 -15.80 -0.09
CA GLY A 106 16.54 -17.02 0.47
C GLY A 106 15.03 -16.98 0.71
N ARG A 107 14.41 -15.79 0.62
CA ARG A 107 12.95 -15.61 0.78
C ARG A 107 12.20 -15.56 -0.55
N ALA A 108 12.90 -15.49 -1.67
CA ALA A 108 12.31 -15.26 -2.99
C ALA A 108 11.21 -16.28 -3.36
N ASP A 109 11.38 -17.54 -3.00
CA ASP A 109 10.38 -18.57 -3.32
C ASP A 109 9.10 -18.40 -2.53
N ALA A 110 9.17 -18.01 -1.24
CA ALA A 110 7.99 -17.75 -0.43
C ALA A 110 7.17 -16.57 -1.00
N TRP A 111 7.85 -15.52 -1.48
CA TRP A 111 7.19 -14.37 -2.10
C TRP A 111 6.58 -14.72 -3.47
N ARG A 112 7.27 -15.52 -4.30
CA ARG A 112 6.73 -16.01 -5.58
C ARG A 112 5.54 -16.95 -5.42
N LEU A 113 5.49 -17.68 -4.32
CA LEU A 113 4.34 -18.55 -4.00
C LEU A 113 3.16 -17.75 -3.45
N ALA A 114 3.39 -16.59 -2.85
CA ALA A 114 2.34 -15.75 -2.27
C ALA A 114 1.55 -14.96 -3.32
N SER A 115 2.16 -14.60 -4.46
CA SER A 115 1.55 -13.71 -5.46
C SER A 115 2.13 -13.93 -6.86
N PRO A 116 1.35 -13.66 -7.93
CA PRO A 116 1.88 -13.59 -9.29
C PRO A 116 2.72 -12.33 -9.53
N SER A 117 2.61 -11.32 -8.65
CA SER A 117 3.35 -10.07 -8.69
C SER A 117 4.50 -10.09 -7.67
N LEU A 118 5.57 -9.37 -7.95
CA LEU A 118 6.69 -9.18 -7.03
C LEU A 118 6.77 -7.70 -6.63
N PRO A 119 7.46 -7.37 -5.52
CA PRO A 119 7.75 -5.98 -5.19
C PRO A 119 8.50 -5.28 -6.33
N ALA A 120 8.34 -3.97 -6.41
CA ALA A 120 9.04 -3.12 -7.36
C ALA A 120 9.63 -1.89 -6.66
N ASN A 121 10.58 -1.25 -7.32
CA ASN A 121 11.09 0.04 -6.89
C ASN A 121 10.98 1.04 -8.04
N LEU A 122 10.17 2.08 -7.84
CA LEU A 122 10.02 3.20 -8.76
C LEU A 122 9.71 4.47 -7.98
N PRO A 123 10.53 5.54 -8.09
CA PRO A 123 10.24 6.80 -7.40
C PRO A 123 8.87 7.35 -7.70
N GLN A 124 8.20 7.90 -6.69
CA GLN A 124 6.85 8.46 -6.80
C GLN A 124 6.74 9.52 -7.90
N SER A 125 7.79 10.32 -8.10
CA SER A 125 7.88 11.30 -9.20
C SER A 125 7.81 10.67 -10.61
N ARG A 126 8.06 9.38 -10.76
CA ARG A 126 7.91 8.62 -12.01
C ARG A 126 6.69 7.72 -12.02
N LEU A 127 6.25 7.25 -10.85
CA LEU A 127 5.03 6.46 -10.70
C LEU A 127 3.78 7.29 -10.99
N GLU A 128 3.65 8.48 -10.37
CA GLU A 128 2.45 9.32 -10.54
C GLU A 128 2.18 9.72 -12.00
N PRO A 129 3.17 10.07 -12.84
CA PRO A 129 2.93 10.30 -14.26
C PRO A 129 2.39 9.08 -15.03
N ILE A 130 2.76 7.86 -14.65
CA ILE A 130 2.19 6.63 -15.24
C ILE A 130 0.71 6.52 -14.87
N LEU A 131 0.40 6.67 -13.59
CA LEU A 131 -0.97 6.62 -13.09
C LEU A 131 -1.83 7.72 -13.72
N ARG A 132 -1.31 8.96 -13.79
CA ARG A 132 -2.00 10.10 -14.39
C ARG A 132 -2.36 9.85 -15.85
N ARG A 133 -1.39 9.48 -16.71
CA ARG A 133 -1.66 9.18 -18.12
C ARG A 133 -2.73 8.10 -18.29
N ARG A 134 -2.69 7.08 -17.42
CA ARG A 134 -3.68 6.00 -17.45
C ARG A 134 -5.05 6.51 -17.01
N ALA A 135 -5.13 7.35 -15.97
CA ALA A 135 -6.37 7.96 -15.49
C ALA A 135 -6.97 8.93 -16.51
N GLU A 136 -6.16 9.79 -17.12
CA GLU A 136 -6.60 10.70 -18.22
C GLU A 136 -7.17 9.93 -19.42
N LYS A 137 -6.57 8.75 -19.73
CA LYS A 137 -7.10 7.89 -20.79
C LYS A 137 -8.40 7.18 -20.40
N ALA A 138 -8.54 6.80 -19.13
CA ALA A 138 -9.74 6.10 -18.63
C ALA A 138 -10.93 7.05 -18.43
N SER A 139 -10.65 8.30 -18.00
CA SER A 139 -11.67 9.32 -17.74
C SER A 139 -11.24 10.65 -18.40
N PRO A 140 -11.42 10.81 -19.72
CA PRO A 140 -11.05 12.03 -20.42
C PRO A 140 -11.75 13.25 -19.82
N GLU A 141 -11.01 14.37 -19.72
CA GLU A 141 -11.53 15.66 -19.23
C GLU A 141 -12.06 15.65 -17.79
N ARG A 142 -11.66 14.66 -16.96
CA ARG A 142 -12.09 14.52 -15.58
C ARG A 142 -10.97 14.79 -14.55
N LEU A 143 -9.75 15.05 -14.99
CA LEU A 143 -8.61 15.35 -14.12
C LEU A 143 -8.17 16.82 -14.31
N HIS A 144 -8.31 17.60 -13.25
CA HIS A 144 -8.07 19.05 -13.25
C HIS A 144 -6.93 19.40 -12.29
N TYR A 145 -5.74 19.58 -12.86
CA TYR A 145 -4.57 20.08 -12.16
C TYR A 145 -4.52 21.60 -12.24
N GLY A 146 -4.02 22.26 -11.19
CA GLY A 146 -4.10 23.71 -11.01
C GLY A 146 -5.45 24.19 -10.47
N HIS A 147 -6.30 23.25 -9.99
CA HIS A 147 -7.61 23.52 -9.40
C HIS A 147 -7.61 23.19 -7.91
N GLU A 148 -7.92 24.17 -7.06
CA GLU A 148 -7.84 24.05 -5.60
C GLU A 148 -9.22 24.08 -4.95
N LEU A 149 -9.45 23.17 -4.01
CA LEU A 149 -10.61 23.20 -3.13
C LEU A 149 -10.49 24.37 -2.15
N ILE A 150 -11.47 25.29 -2.15
CA ILE A 150 -11.55 26.43 -1.24
C ILE A 150 -12.38 26.07 0.00
N SER A 151 -13.55 25.46 -0.21
CA SER A 151 -14.46 25.07 0.86
C SER A 151 -15.24 23.82 0.50
N VAL A 152 -15.70 23.13 1.54
CA VAL A 152 -16.51 21.92 1.43
C VAL A 152 -17.63 21.94 2.44
N GLU A 153 -18.83 21.65 1.97
CA GLU A 153 -20.03 21.48 2.78
C GLU A 153 -20.72 20.18 2.37
N GLN A 154 -21.49 19.59 3.26
CA GLN A 154 -22.29 18.39 2.96
C GLN A 154 -23.66 18.44 3.63
N ASP A 155 -24.62 17.80 2.98
CA ASP A 155 -25.93 17.50 3.53
C ASP A 155 -26.21 15.98 3.50
N SER A 156 -27.46 15.57 3.67
CA SER A 156 -27.87 14.16 3.63
C SER A 156 -27.75 13.53 2.23
N GLU A 157 -27.68 14.33 1.16
CA GLU A 157 -27.75 13.86 -0.23
C GLU A 157 -26.42 14.02 -0.98
N ALA A 158 -25.64 15.08 -0.69
CA ALA A 158 -24.46 15.43 -1.47
C ALA A 158 -23.40 16.18 -0.67
N VAL A 159 -22.23 16.31 -1.29
CA VAL A 159 -21.15 17.23 -0.93
C VAL A 159 -21.11 18.34 -1.95
N SER A 160 -21.02 19.60 -1.50
CA SER A 160 -20.81 20.79 -2.34
C SER A 160 -19.42 21.35 -2.08
N ALA A 161 -18.62 21.49 -3.10
CA ALA A 161 -17.23 21.93 -3.04
C ALA A 161 -17.01 23.16 -3.91
N ALA A 162 -16.53 24.26 -3.31
CA ALA A 162 -16.09 25.43 -4.06
C ALA A 162 -14.63 25.24 -4.49
N ILE A 163 -14.36 25.42 -5.77
CA ILE A 163 -13.07 25.19 -6.42
C ILE A 163 -12.63 26.47 -7.13
N ILE A 164 -11.32 26.77 -7.10
CA ILE A 164 -10.72 27.83 -7.90
C ILE A 164 -9.77 27.25 -8.94
N ASP A 165 -9.89 27.66 -10.19
CA ASP A 165 -8.90 27.46 -11.23
C ASP A 165 -7.81 28.55 -11.11
N HIS A 166 -6.61 28.16 -10.73
CA HIS A 166 -5.49 29.08 -10.55
C HIS A 166 -5.03 29.75 -11.86
N LYS A 167 -5.34 29.16 -13.01
CA LYS A 167 -4.94 29.69 -14.31
C LYS A 167 -5.84 30.85 -14.73
N THR A 168 -7.15 30.77 -14.49
CA THR A 168 -8.15 31.77 -14.90
C THR A 168 -8.57 32.66 -13.74
N GLY A 169 -8.41 32.23 -12.50
CA GLY A 169 -8.97 32.86 -11.29
C GLY A 169 -10.46 32.62 -11.12
N GLU A 170 -11.08 31.82 -11.99
CA GLU A 170 -12.52 31.52 -11.93
C GLU A 170 -12.82 30.57 -10.77
N GLN A 171 -13.91 30.86 -10.07
CA GLN A 171 -14.46 30.00 -9.04
C GLN A 171 -15.71 29.29 -9.55
N TYR A 172 -15.82 28.01 -9.26
CA TYR A 172 -16.98 27.20 -9.64
C TYR A 172 -17.30 26.18 -8.53
N THR A 173 -18.50 25.62 -8.58
CA THR A 173 -18.97 24.64 -7.59
C THR A 173 -19.15 23.27 -8.22
N VAL A 174 -18.56 22.26 -7.57
CA VAL A 174 -18.80 20.85 -7.88
C VAL A 174 -19.72 20.26 -6.81
N ARG A 175 -20.83 19.65 -7.25
CA ARG A 175 -21.71 18.87 -6.41
C ARG A 175 -21.44 17.38 -6.67
N ALA A 176 -21.20 16.61 -5.62
CA ALA A 176 -20.89 15.19 -5.71
C ALA A 176 -21.69 14.37 -4.70
N GLN A 177 -22.02 13.12 -5.04
CA GLN A 177 -22.66 12.22 -4.06
C GLN A 177 -21.69 11.85 -2.94
N TYR A 178 -20.39 11.71 -3.26
CA TYR A 178 -19.32 11.43 -2.29
C TYR A 178 -18.06 12.23 -2.62
N LEU A 179 -17.21 12.45 -1.60
CA LEU A 179 -15.91 13.10 -1.74
C LEU A 179 -14.82 12.21 -1.16
N LEU A 180 -13.71 12.05 -1.90
CA LEU A 180 -12.49 11.38 -1.45
C LEU A 180 -11.41 12.44 -1.16
N ALA A 181 -11.04 12.58 0.10
CA ALA A 181 -9.98 13.49 0.55
C ALA A 181 -8.62 12.77 0.44
N CYS A 182 -7.93 13.02 -0.67
CA CYS A 182 -6.58 12.54 -0.99
C CYS A 182 -5.56 13.69 -0.97
N ASP A 183 -5.84 14.76 -0.24
CA ASP A 183 -5.12 16.05 -0.22
C ASP A 183 -3.93 16.09 0.74
N GLY A 184 -3.59 14.95 1.35
CA GLY A 184 -2.53 14.85 2.37
C GLY A 184 -2.92 15.46 3.71
N GLY A 185 -4.22 15.60 3.97
CA GLY A 185 -4.77 16.14 5.21
C GLY A 185 -4.57 17.66 5.35
N ARG A 186 -4.52 18.39 4.23
CA ARG A 186 -4.22 19.82 4.24
C ARG A 186 -5.47 20.70 4.29
N THR A 187 -6.53 20.28 3.63
CA THR A 187 -7.73 21.13 3.43
C THR A 187 -8.99 20.44 3.95
N VAL A 188 -9.35 19.28 3.40
CA VAL A 188 -10.64 18.63 3.67
C VAL A 188 -10.76 18.18 5.12
N GLY A 189 -9.77 17.43 5.60
CA GLY A 189 -9.78 16.90 6.98
C GLY A 189 -9.89 18.00 8.02
N PRO A 190 -9.00 19.02 8.02
CA PRO A 190 -9.08 20.15 8.94
C PRO A 190 -10.40 20.93 8.85
N ALA A 191 -10.94 21.15 7.63
CA ALA A 191 -12.22 21.84 7.44
C ALA A 191 -13.40 21.09 8.07
N LEU A 192 -13.32 19.76 8.17
CA LEU A 192 -14.35 18.91 8.75
C LEU A 192 -14.04 18.44 10.18
N GLY A 193 -12.96 18.97 10.80
CA GLY A 193 -12.59 18.67 12.17
C GLY A 193 -12.00 17.28 12.38
N VAL A 194 -11.37 16.69 11.36
CA VAL A 194 -10.58 15.46 11.49
C VAL A 194 -9.31 15.75 12.29
N VAL A 195 -9.04 14.94 13.31
CA VAL A 195 -7.89 15.10 14.19
C VAL A 195 -6.91 13.95 13.97
N PRO A 196 -5.64 14.23 13.60
CA PRO A 196 -4.60 13.20 13.59
C PRO A 196 -4.18 12.85 15.03
N GLU A 197 -4.19 11.57 15.36
CA GLU A 197 -3.80 11.02 16.66
C GLU A 197 -2.47 10.26 16.53
N GLY A 198 -1.54 10.46 17.46
CA GLY A 198 -0.26 9.75 17.48
C GLY A 198 0.93 10.64 17.79
N LEU A 199 2.10 10.29 17.26
CA LEU A 199 3.36 11.00 17.47
C LEU A 199 3.61 12.00 16.35
N SER A 200 3.78 13.26 16.68
CA SER A 200 4.20 14.34 15.77
C SER A 200 5.61 14.83 16.12
N ASP A 201 6.18 15.63 15.25
CA ASP A 201 7.45 16.35 15.46
C ASP A 201 8.63 15.46 15.87
N LEU A 202 8.69 14.22 15.36
CA LEU A 202 9.78 13.27 15.65
C LEU A 202 11.12 13.71 15.04
N GLY A 203 11.12 14.67 14.15
CA GLY A 203 12.28 15.25 13.49
C GLY A 203 11.92 15.75 12.09
N ARG A 204 12.89 16.45 11.47
CA ARG A 204 12.75 16.92 10.09
C ARG A 204 13.64 16.11 9.18
N MET A 205 13.05 15.47 8.19
CA MET A 205 13.78 14.85 7.08
C MET A 205 13.97 15.86 5.96
N VAL A 206 15.22 16.05 5.55
CA VAL A 206 15.57 16.79 4.34
C VAL A 206 16.01 15.79 3.29
N THR A 207 15.31 15.77 2.17
CA THR A 207 15.63 14.92 1.03
C THR A 207 16.20 15.78 -0.09
N ILE A 208 17.41 15.46 -0.51
CA ILE A 208 18.12 16.09 -1.61
C ILE A 208 18.06 15.14 -2.79
N HIS A 209 17.40 15.54 -3.88
CA HIS A 209 17.37 14.83 -5.15
C HIS A 209 18.31 15.52 -6.13
N LEU A 210 19.28 14.81 -6.63
CA LEU A 210 20.34 15.37 -7.45
C LEU A 210 20.86 14.38 -8.50
N SER A 211 21.34 14.90 -9.62
CA SER A 211 22.16 14.17 -10.58
C SER A 211 23.62 14.27 -10.16
N VAL A 212 24.27 13.10 -10.00
CA VAL A 212 25.64 13.01 -9.52
C VAL A 212 26.23 11.62 -9.81
N ASP A 213 27.50 11.55 -10.13
CA ASP A 213 28.23 10.27 -10.19
C ASP A 213 28.82 9.92 -8.81
N LEU A 214 28.21 8.92 -8.17
CA LEU A 214 28.67 8.36 -6.90
C LEU A 214 29.37 6.99 -7.07
N SER A 215 29.62 6.53 -8.28
CA SER A 215 30.16 5.20 -8.59
C SER A 215 31.51 4.92 -7.93
N ARG A 216 32.29 5.96 -7.65
CA ARG A 216 33.58 5.87 -6.93
C ARG A 216 33.41 5.33 -5.49
N TRP A 217 32.31 5.67 -4.83
CA TRP A 217 32.06 5.35 -3.42
C TRP A 217 30.95 4.32 -3.21
N ALA A 218 29.99 4.28 -4.11
CA ALA A 218 28.84 3.36 -4.04
C ALA A 218 29.07 2.14 -4.94
N SER A 219 29.90 1.18 -4.51
CA SER A 219 30.37 0.07 -5.36
C SER A 219 29.42 -1.12 -5.47
N ASP A 220 28.56 -1.37 -4.47
CA ASP A 220 27.69 -2.54 -4.43
C ASP A 220 26.52 -2.42 -5.43
N SER A 221 26.51 -3.23 -6.47
CA SER A 221 25.52 -3.13 -7.58
C SER A 221 24.17 -3.78 -7.27
N ASP A 222 24.09 -4.60 -6.24
CA ASP A 222 22.90 -5.37 -5.80
C ASP A 222 22.21 -4.78 -4.56
N VAL A 223 22.72 -3.62 -4.07
CA VAL A 223 22.19 -2.90 -2.91
C VAL A 223 21.34 -1.71 -3.36
N LEU A 224 20.05 -1.75 -3.01
CA LEU A 224 19.11 -0.65 -3.30
C LEU A 224 19.23 0.47 -2.26
N LEU A 225 19.01 0.16 -0.98
CA LEU A 225 19.06 1.14 0.10
C LEU A 225 20.41 1.07 0.82
N ARG A 226 21.01 2.24 1.04
CA ARG A 226 22.30 2.41 1.69
C ARG A 226 22.15 3.26 2.94
N PHE A 227 22.47 2.68 4.08
CA PHE A 227 22.38 3.30 5.40
C PHE A 227 23.80 3.57 5.91
N HIS A 228 24.20 4.83 5.90
CA HIS A 228 25.54 5.24 6.31
C HIS A 228 25.53 5.82 7.73
N ARG A 229 26.39 5.28 8.58
CA ARG A 229 26.74 5.85 9.88
C ARG A 229 27.97 6.72 9.68
N MET A 230 27.88 8.02 9.97
CA MET A 230 28.90 9.02 9.65
C MET A 230 29.65 9.43 10.94
N PRO A 231 30.83 8.82 11.27
CA PRO A 231 31.51 9.08 12.52
C PRO A 231 31.97 10.53 12.66
N ASP A 232 32.37 11.18 11.56
CA ASP A 232 32.86 12.56 11.60
C ASP A 232 31.80 13.57 12.06
N THR A 233 30.53 13.28 11.85
CA THR A 233 29.41 14.17 12.19
C THR A 233 28.43 13.56 13.18
N GLY A 234 28.60 12.28 13.54
CA GLY A 234 27.65 11.53 14.36
C GLY A 234 26.29 11.31 13.70
N ARG A 235 26.17 11.58 12.40
CA ARG A 235 24.90 11.53 11.67
C ARG A 235 24.62 10.16 11.05
N PHE A 236 23.38 10.03 10.65
CA PHE A 236 22.84 8.92 9.87
C PHE A 236 22.34 9.45 8.52
N VAL A 237 22.77 8.82 7.44
CA VAL A 237 22.42 9.20 6.08
C VAL A 237 21.80 7.99 5.36
N ILE A 238 20.71 8.20 4.66
CA ILE A 238 20.10 7.20 3.80
C ILE A 238 20.28 7.63 2.36
N MET A 239 20.70 6.70 1.51
CA MET A 239 20.91 6.96 0.09
C MET A 239 20.22 5.90 -0.75
N ALA A 240 19.57 6.34 -1.83
CA ALA A 240 18.93 5.46 -2.79
C ALA A 240 19.18 5.94 -4.23
N PRO A 241 19.51 5.04 -5.16
CA PRO A 241 19.57 5.37 -6.58
C PRO A 241 18.15 5.59 -7.14
N MET A 242 18.00 6.59 -8.02
CA MET A 242 16.71 7.00 -8.56
C MET A 242 16.55 6.75 -10.07
N GLY A 243 17.52 6.21 -10.75
CA GLY A 243 17.55 6.02 -12.21
C GLY A 243 17.80 7.36 -12.93
N PRO A 244 17.22 7.63 -14.09
CA PRO A 244 16.10 6.91 -14.75
C PRO A 244 16.51 5.74 -15.64
N THR A 245 17.72 5.74 -16.19
CA THR A 245 18.16 4.75 -17.19
C THR A 245 19.03 3.67 -16.56
N HIS A 246 19.94 4.08 -15.67
CA HIS A 246 20.80 3.18 -14.93
C HIS A 246 20.45 3.21 -13.45
N TRP A 247 20.62 2.06 -12.81
CA TRP A 247 20.35 1.86 -11.39
C TRP A 247 21.62 1.38 -10.68
N GLY A 248 21.57 1.31 -9.35
CA GLY A 248 22.73 0.94 -8.54
C GLY A 248 23.83 2.01 -8.61
N PRO A 249 25.12 1.64 -8.58
CA PRO A 249 26.25 2.58 -8.52
C PRO A 249 26.34 3.56 -9.69
N LYS A 250 25.78 3.18 -10.84
CA LYS A 250 25.80 4.00 -12.07
C LYS A 250 24.52 4.81 -12.27
N SER A 251 23.68 4.90 -11.25
CA SER A 251 22.47 5.72 -11.33
C SER A 251 22.82 7.17 -11.62
N GLU A 252 22.12 7.77 -12.56
CA GLU A 252 22.28 9.18 -12.91
C GLU A 252 21.81 10.10 -11.78
N GLU A 253 20.78 9.67 -11.07
CA GLU A 253 20.14 10.44 -10.02
C GLU A 253 20.14 9.67 -8.70
N TRP A 254 20.26 10.44 -7.62
CA TRP A 254 20.27 9.90 -6.26
C TRP A 254 19.38 10.73 -5.34
N CYS A 255 18.77 10.06 -4.37
CA CYS A 255 18.22 10.69 -3.19
C CYS A 255 19.15 10.51 -2.01
N ILE A 256 19.45 11.62 -1.33
CA ILE A 256 20.22 11.66 -0.09
C ILE A 256 19.31 12.24 0.99
N HIS A 257 19.11 11.49 2.06
CA HIS A 257 18.23 11.89 3.17
C HIS A 257 19.08 12.22 4.40
N LEU A 258 18.87 13.44 4.92
CA LEU A 258 19.48 13.92 6.16
C LEU A 258 18.38 14.20 7.19
N THR A 259 18.59 13.77 8.43
CA THR A 259 17.68 14.07 9.53
C THR A 259 18.20 15.22 10.37
N TYR A 260 17.30 16.13 10.71
CA TYR A 260 17.57 17.28 11.57
C TYR A 260 16.58 17.30 12.76
N PRO A 261 16.99 17.86 13.91
CA PRO A 261 16.03 18.31 14.91
C PRO A 261 14.99 19.24 14.31
N ILE A 262 13.78 19.25 14.85
CA ILE A 262 12.65 19.99 14.25
C ILE A 262 12.90 21.51 14.24
N ASP A 263 13.66 22.01 15.20
CA ASP A 263 14.00 23.41 15.43
C ASP A 263 15.35 23.84 14.83
N ASP A 264 16.07 22.93 14.17
CA ASP A 264 17.37 23.27 13.57
C ASP A 264 17.20 24.18 12.33
N PRO A 265 17.64 25.46 12.39
CA PRO A 265 17.43 26.42 11.31
C PRO A 265 18.23 26.08 10.03
N ARG A 266 19.31 25.27 10.13
CA ARG A 266 20.10 24.86 8.98
C ARG A 266 19.27 24.07 7.98
N SER A 267 18.31 23.31 8.49
CA SER A 267 17.39 22.54 7.67
C SER A 267 16.49 23.37 6.74
N LEU A 268 16.38 24.68 6.97
CA LEU A 268 15.51 25.59 6.21
C LEU A 268 16.24 26.32 5.07
N ASP A 269 17.57 26.27 5.02
CA ASP A 269 18.42 26.97 4.06
C ASP A 269 19.06 25.97 3.09
N ASP A 270 18.76 26.05 1.80
CA ASP A 270 19.25 25.12 0.79
C ASP A 270 20.77 25.11 0.68
N ALA A 271 21.43 26.27 0.78
CA ALA A 271 22.88 26.35 0.70
C ALA A 271 23.53 25.65 1.90
N LYS A 272 23.00 25.89 3.10
CA LYS A 272 23.48 25.21 4.32
C LYS A 272 23.22 23.70 4.29
N VAL A 273 22.08 23.28 3.76
CA VAL A 273 21.76 21.85 3.56
C VAL A 273 22.78 21.21 2.63
N MET A 274 23.14 21.86 1.53
CA MET A 274 24.14 21.35 0.58
C MET A 274 25.55 21.31 1.17
N ASP A 275 25.95 22.32 1.94
CA ASP A 275 27.23 22.34 2.64
C ASP A 275 27.28 21.24 3.71
N ASP A 276 26.20 21.09 4.47
CA ASP A 276 26.03 20.06 5.50
C ASP A 276 26.08 18.64 4.87
N MET A 277 25.45 18.44 3.72
CA MET A 277 25.50 17.19 2.98
C MET A 277 26.92 16.86 2.54
N ARG A 278 27.64 17.83 1.92
CA ARG A 278 29.04 17.63 1.49
C ARG A 278 29.95 17.32 2.67
N ALA A 279 29.84 18.09 3.74
CA ALA A 279 30.60 17.87 4.96
C ALA A 279 30.29 16.51 5.60
N THR A 280 29.02 16.13 5.67
CA THR A 280 28.59 14.85 6.25
C THR A 280 29.12 13.69 5.42
N LEU A 281 29.04 13.74 4.09
CA LEU A 281 29.52 12.67 3.22
C LEU A 281 31.05 12.65 3.05
N GLY A 282 31.75 13.69 3.48
CA GLY A 282 33.21 13.81 3.32
C GLY A 282 33.66 13.97 1.86
N VAL A 283 32.80 14.50 0.99
CA VAL A 283 33.05 14.55 -0.46
C VAL A 283 33.71 15.85 -0.94
N GLY A 284 33.88 16.85 -0.09
CA GLY A 284 34.45 18.16 -0.44
C GLY A 284 33.68 18.81 -1.59
N HIS A 285 34.38 19.05 -2.73
CA HIS A 285 33.70 19.48 -3.95
C HIS A 285 33.02 18.29 -4.63
N LEU A 286 31.73 18.42 -4.88
CA LEU A 286 30.92 17.43 -5.60
C LEU A 286 30.24 18.12 -6.78
N ASP A 287 30.63 17.74 -8.01
CA ASP A 287 29.96 18.21 -9.21
C ASP A 287 28.60 17.51 -9.31
N CYS A 288 27.53 18.28 -9.13
CA CYS A 288 26.17 17.75 -9.11
C CYS A 288 25.15 18.81 -9.56
N THR A 289 24.05 18.34 -10.14
CA THR A 289 22.88 19.17 -10.43
C THR A 289 21.79 18.84 -9.44
N VAL A 290 21.41 19.79 -8.59
CA VAL A 290 20.32 19.64 -7.64
C VAL A 290 18.99 19.84 -8.37
N HIS A 291 18.12 18.84 -8.34
CA HIS A 291 16.79 18.91 -8.89
C HIS A 291 15.81 19.55 -7.91
N VAL A 292 15.85 19.09 -6.66
CA VAL A 292 14.98 19.61 -5.61
C VAL A 292 15.51 19.24 -4.22
N ILE A 293 15.29 20.15 -3.26
CA ILE A 293 15.48 19.90 -1.83
C ILE A 293 14.11 19.98 -1.15
N THR A 294 13.69 18.90 -0.52
CA THR A 294 12.40 18.83 0.14
C THR A 294 12.54 18.66 1.64
N ARG A 295 11.57 19.15 2.37
CA ARG A 295 11.52 19.11 3.83
C ARG A 295 10.17 18.58 4.26
N TRP A 296 10.17 17.64 5.17
CA TRP A 296 8.95 17.12 5.76
C TRP A 296 9.19 16.69 7.21
N VAL A 297 8.15 16.78 7.99
CA VAL A 297 8.18 16.36 9.40
C VAL A 297 7.95 14.86 9.46
N ILE A 298 8.76 14.17 10.27
CA ILE A 298 8.57 12.75 10.55
C ILE A 298 7.46 12.64 11.58
N GLU A 299 6.36 12.01 11.19
CA GLU A 299 5.17 11.82 12.01
C GLU A 299 4.74 10.34 11.96
N GLY A 300 4.10 9.90 13.04
CA GLY A 300 3.43 8.62 13.11
C GLY A 300 2.01 8.82 13.61
N THR A 301 1.06 9.19 12.73
CA THR A 301 -0.30 9.57 13.11
C THR A 301 -1.36 8.85 12.28
N VAL A 302 -2.54 8.65 12.89
CA VAL A 302 -3.74 8.11 12.25
C VAL A 302 -4.90 9.07 12.54
N ALA A 303 -5.71 9.36 11.54
CA ALA A 303 -6.90 10.19 11.71
C ALA A 303 -7.90 9.53 12.69
N ASP A 304 -8.56 10.36 13.52
CA ASP A 304 -9.57 9.91 14.48
C ASP A 304 -10.74 9.21 13.79
N ARG A 305 -11.01 9.54 12.52
CA ARG A 305 -12.03 8.92 11.67
C ARG A 305 -11.62 8.94 10.19
N PHE A 306 -12.05 7.90 9.45
CA PHE A 306 -11.80 7.75 8.01
C PHE A 306 -13.04 8.06 7.17
N ARG A 307 -14.22 8.16 7.82
CA ARG A 307 -15.47 8.54 7.18
C ARG A 307 -16.20 9.62 7.98
N LEU A 308 -16.68 10.65 7.30
CA LEU A 308 -17.56 11.68 7.85
C LEU A 308 -18.74 11.88 6.88
N GLY A 309 -19.84 11.20 7.14
CA GLY A 309 -21.01 11.24 6.26
C GLY A 309 -20.66 10.76 4.85
N ARG A 310 -20.60 11.70 3.90
CA ARG A 310 -20.29 11.44 2.48
C ARG A 310 -18.83 11.69 2.11
N VAL A 311 -18.00 12.05 3.07
CA VAL A 311 -16.57 12.32 2.86
C VAL A 311 -15.74 11.17 3.42
N PHE A 312 -14.78 10.68 2.63
CA PHE A 312 -13.81 9.64 2.99
C PHE A 312 -12.40 10.20 2.98
N ILE A 313 -11.61 9.83 3.96
CA ILE A 313 -10.23 10.28 4.16
C ILE A 313 -9.28 9.15 3.75
N LEU A 314 -8.34 9.41 2.82
CA LEU A 314 -7.43 8.42 2.25
C LEU A 314 -5.96 8.88 2.26
N GLY A 315 -5.05 7.92 2.34
CA GLY A 315 -3.61 8.16 2.26
C GLY A 315 -3.09 9.05 3.39
N ASP A 316 -2.18 9.98 3.08
CA ASP A 316 -1.56 10.86 4.08
C ASP A 316 -2.58 11.78 4.80
N ALA A 317 -3.80 11.89 4.31
CA ALA A 317 -4.91 12.56 5.02
C ALA A 317 -5.46 11.67 6.16
N ALA A 318 -5.41 10.34 6.00
CA ALA A 318 -5.87 9.36 6.97
C ALA A 318 -4.75 8.86 7.90
N HIS A 319 -3.52 8.72 7.40
CA HIS A 319 -2.40 8.15 8.14
C HIS A 319 -1.06 8.66 7.62
N ARG A 320 -0.21 9.12 8.52
CA ARG A 320 1.15 9.56 8.22
C ARG A 320 2.14 8.62 8.89
N HIS A 321 3.07 8.11 8.10
CA HIS A 321 4.05 7.12 8.55
C HIS A 321 5.45 7.74 8.60
N PRO A 322 6.28 7.41 9.60
CA PRO A 322 7.73 7.49 9.40
C PRO A 322 8.12 6.74 8.11
N PRO A 323 9.23 7.11 7.44
CA PRO A 323 9.58 6.54 6.14
C PRO A 323 10.02 5.08 6.19
N THR A 324 10.40 4.61 7.36
CA THR A 324 10.90 3.25 7.62
C THR A 324 9.83 2.18 7.36
N GLY A 325 10.21 1.14 6.64
CA GLY A 325 9.32 0.10 6.14
C GLY A 325 8.66 0.41 4.80
N GLY A 326 8.63 1.68 4.34
CA GLY A 326 8.03 2.04 3.05
C GLY A 326 6.52 1.81 2.96
N LEU A 327 5.79 1.87 4.10
CA LEU A 327 4.39 1.47 4.19
C LEU A 327 3.40 2.54 3.73
N GLY A 328 3.74 3.85 3.79
CA GLY A 328 2.79 4.96 3.59
C GLY A 328 2.14 5.00 2.21
N LEU A 329 2.93 5.04 1.14
CA LEU A 329 2.44 5.05 -0.24
C LEU A 329 1.58 3.80 -0.53
N ASN A 330 2.04 2.65 -0.09
CA ASN A 330 1.36 1.38 -0.27
C ASN A 330 0.00 1.38 0.44
N SER A 331 -0.06 1.82 1.70
CA SER A 331 -1.32 1.97 2.46
C SER A 331 -2.32 2.87 1.75
N ALA A 332 -1.85 3.99 1.16
CA ALA A 332 -2.69 4.93 0.43
C ALA A 332 -3.36 4.31 -0.82
N ILE A 333 -2.64 3.44 -1.53
CA ILE A 333 -3.17 2.72 -2.69
C ILE A 333 -4.16 1.64 -2.23
N HIS A 334 -3.87 0.96 -1.11
CA HIS A 334 -4.77 -0.03 -0.52
C HIS A 334 -6.09 0.58 -0.03
N ASP A 335 -6.08 1.84 0.44
CA ASP A 335 -7.30 2.55 0.81
C ASP A 335 -8.21 2.74 -0.41
N ALA A 336 -7.64 3.16 -1.54
CA ALA A 336 -8.37 3.36 -2.78
C ALA A 336 -9.00 2.04 -3.30
N ASP A 337 -8.25 0.94 -3.30
CA ASP A 337 -8.72 -0.39 -3.73
C ASP A 337 -9.87 -0.90 -2.85
N ASN A 338 -9.75 -0.75 -1.53
CA ASN A 338 -10.79 -1.16 -0.59
C ASN A 338 -12.09 -0.36 -0.73
N LEU A 339 -12.00 0.96 -0.99
CA LEU A 339 -13.16 1.85 -1.03
C LEU A 339 -13.86 1.84 -2.39
N ALA A 340 -13.11 1.73 -3.50
CA ALA A 340 -13.64 1.95 -4.84
C ALA A 340 -14.82 1.00 -5.19
N TRP A 341 -14.69 -0.30 -4.93
CA TRP A 341 -15.76 -1.26 -5.21
C TRP A 341 -17.00 -1.03 -4.33
N LYS A 342 -16.80 -0.61 -3.08
CA LYS A 342 -17.90 -0.33 -2.15
C LYS A 342 -18.71 0.88 -2.62
N LEU A 343 -18.03 1.93 -3.07
CA LEU A 343 -18.69 3.10 -3.67
C LEU A 343 -19.44 2.71 -4.94
N ALA A 344 -18.82 1.95 -5.83
CA ALA A 344 -19.47 1.52 -7.07
C ALA A 344 -20.75 0.72 -6.81
N PHE A 345 -20.73 -0.19 -5.81
CA PHE A 345 -21.93 -0.97 -5.45
C PHE A 345 -23.05 -0.10 -4.89
N VAL A 346 -22.72 0.87 -4.02
CA VAL A 346 -23.71 1.78 -3.43
C VAL A 346 -24.25 2.75 -4.48
N LEU A 347 -23.41 3.28 -5.36
CA LEU A 347 -23.81 4.20 -6.42
C LEU A 347 -24.67 3.54 -7.52
N ALA A 348 -24.53 2.22 -7.69
CA ALA A 348 -25.33 1.43 -8.61
C ALA A 348 -26.59 0.81 -7.96
N ASP A 349 -26.93 1.20 -6.73
CA ASP A 349 -28.03 0.64 -5.92
C ASP A 349 -27.93 -0.88 -5.69
N ASN A 350 -26.73 -1.46 -5.85
CA ASN A 350 -26.44 -2.86 -5.60
C ASN A 350 -26.13 -3.16 -4.12
N ALA A 351 -25.95 -2.13 -3.29
CA ALA A 351 -25.69 -2.27 -1.87
C ALA A 351 -26.27 -1.11 -1.07
N SER A 352 -26.61 -1.41 0.19
CA SER A 352 -26.96 -0.40 1.18
C SER A 352 -25.78 0.53 1.49
N PRO A 353 -25.99 1.83 1.75
CA PRO A 353 -24.94 2.76 2.19
C PRO A 353 -24.16 2.31 3.44
N ARG A 354 -24.68 1.36 4.23
CA ARG A 354 -23.94 0.71 5.33
C ARG A 354 -22.66 0.01 4.90
N LEU A 355 -22.60 -0.47 3.66
CA LEU A 355 -21.39 -1.05 3.10
C LEU A 355 -20.19 -0.10 3.23
N LEU A 356 -20.42 1.20 3.12
CA LEU A 356 -19.37 2.22 3.19
C LEU A 356 -18.79 2.41 4.61
N ASP A 357 -19.51 2.03 5.67
CA ASP A 357 -18.99 2.07 7.05
C ASP A 357 -17.84 1.07 7.25
N THR A 358 -17.82 0.01 6.46
CA THR A 358 -16.79 -1.01 6.50
C THR A 358 -15.41 -0.52 6.02
N TYR A 359 -15.34 0.62 5.31
CA TYR A 359 -14.06 1.23 4.93
C TYR A 359 -13.23 1.60 6.17
N GLU A 360 -13.81 2.36 7.09
CA GLU A 360 -13.12 2.75 8.32
C GLU A 360 -12.82 1.52 9.19
N ALA A 361 -13.81 0.63 9.37
CA ALA A 361 -13.67 -0.59 10.17
C ALA A 361 -12.52 -1.49 9.69
N GLU A 362 -12.24 -1.53 8.39
CA GLU A 362 -11.19 -2.34 7.78
C GLU A 362 -9.86 -1.61 7.68
N ARG A 363 -9.84 -0.36 7.20
CA ARG A 363 -8.60 0.33 6.86
C ARG A 363 -7.92 1.01 8.06
N LYS A 364 -8.69 1.56 8.99
CA LYS A 364 -8.10 2.24 10.16
C LYS A 364 -7.25 1.32 11.04
N PRO A 365 -7.68 0.09 11.40
CA PRO A 365 -6.84 -0.83 12.18
C PRO A 365 -5.56 -1.25 11.46
N VAL A 366 -5.63 -1.50 10.15
CA VAL A 366 -4.45 -1.84 9.33
C VAL A 366 -3.48 -0.66 9.29
N SER A 367 -3.99 0.56 9.07
CA SER A 367 -3.17 1.78 9.06
C SER A 367 -2.51 2.05 10.41
N ALA A 368 -3.23 1.84 11.52
CA ALA A 368 -2.68 1.96 12.87
C ALA A 368 -1.53 0.96 13.11
N THR A 369 -1.70 -0.29 12.66
CA THR A 369 -0.63 -1.30 12.72
C THR A 369 0.59 -0.88 11.89
N ASN A 370 0.38 -0.38 10.68
CA ASN A 370 1.45 0.06 9.79
C ASN A 370 2.21 1.28 10.36
N VAL A 371 1.50 2.26 10.93
CA VAL A 371 2.11 3.41 11.62
C VAL A 371 2.97 2.95 12.80
N GLN A 372 2.43 2.07 13.64
CA GLN A 372 3.16 1.52 14.78
C GLN A 372 4.43 0.76 14.33
N ARG A 373 4.34 -0.03 13.26
CA ARG A 373 5.50 -0.74 12.68
C ARG A 373 6.57 0.23 12.20
N SER A 374 6.18 1.28 11.48
CA SER A 374 7.13 2.31 11.01
C SER A 374 7.83 3.02 12.16
N ILE A 375 7.13 3.30 13.27
CA ILE A 375 7.73 3.87 14.49
C ILE A 375 8.74 2.89 15.10
N GLU A 376 8.40 1.61 15.24
CA GLU A 376 9.30 0.58 15.78
C GLU A 376 10.55 0.41 14.91
N ASN A 377 10.41 0.41 13.59
CA ASN A 377 11.53 0.36 12.65
C ASN A 377 12.46 1.58 12.85
N THR A 378 11.90 2.79 12.97
CA THR A 378 12.68 4.00 13.27
C THR A 378 13.47 3.86 14.59
N LEU A 379 12.82 3.40 15.65
CA LEU A 379 13.46 3.20 16.94
C LEU A 379 14.58 2.15 16.88
N ASN A 380 14.44 1.11 16.07
CA ASN A 380 15.47 0.09 15.88
C ASN A 380 16.73 0.67 15.20
N HIS A 381 16.59 1.58 14.24
CA HIS A 381 17.73 2.29 13.67
C HIS A 381 18.47 3.16 14.72
N LEU A 382 17.72 3.88 15.56
CA LEU A 382 18.31 4.68 16.63
C LEU A 382 19.05 3.82 17.67
N ARG A 383 18.45 2.73 18.12
CA ARG A 383 19.09 1.76 19.04
C ARG A 383 20.36 1.17 18.45
N THR A 384 20.35 0.83 17.16
CA THR A 384 21.53 0.29 16.47
C THR A 384 22.65 1.34 16.41
N SER A 385 22.33 2.62 16.13
CA SER A 385 23.33 3.70 16.13
C SER A 385 23.95 3.91 17.53
N ALA A 386 23.11 3.96 18.56
CA ALA A 386 23.57 4.08 19.94
C ALA A 386 24.45 2.90 20.37
N LEU A 387 24.09 1.67 19.95
CA LEU A 387 24.89 0.48 20.25
C LEU A 387 26.27 0.51 19.57
N ILE A 388 26.38 1.01 18.35
CA ILE A 388 27.67 1.23 17.67
C ILE A 388 28.48 2.33 18.38
N GLY A 389 27.81 3.27 19.04
CA GLY A 389 28.41 4.38 19.75
C GLY A 389 28.75 5.56 18.84
N ILE A 390 28.01 5.75 17.73
CA ILE A 390 28.11 6.91 16.86
C ILE A 390 26.98 7.88 17.21
N GLU A 391 27.36 9.03 17.79
CA GLU A 391 26.43 10.06 18.25
C GLU A 391 26.91 11.46 17.86
N GLN A 392 25.97 12.37 17.61
CA GLN A 392 26.29 13.77 17.28
C GLN A 392 26.92 14.55 18.46
N SER A 393 26.69 14.09 19.68
CA SER A 393 27.25 14.64 20.91
C SER A 393 28.72 14.28 21.11
N ASN A 394 29.22 13.24 20.44
CA ASN A 394 30.60 12.80 20.53
C ASN A 394 31.52 13.60 19.60
N SER A 395 32.83 13.68 19.96
CA SER A 395 33.82 14.13 18.97
C SER A 395 34.04 13.07 17.89
N PRO A 396 34.52 13.45 16.69
CA PRO A 396 34.86 12.50 15.62
C PRO A 396 35.79 11.37 16.08
N GLU A 397 36.79 11.71 16.89
CA GLU A 397 37.78 10.74 17.42
C GLU A 397 37.12 9.67 18.28
N VAL A 398 36.15 10.06 19.11
CA VAL A 398 35.37 9.13 19.97
C VAL A 398 34.50 8.22 19.07
N ASN A 399 33.78 8.80 18.12
CA ASN A 399 32.95 8.01 17.19
C ASN A 399 33.81 7.02 16.40
N TRP A 400 34.95 7.42 15.84
CA TRP A 400 35.87 6.53 15.15
C TRP A 400 36.46 5.46 16.04
N SER A 401 36.82 5.80 17.28
CA SER A 401 37.29 4.83 18.26
C SER A 401 36.24 3.76 18.54
N ASN A 402 34.97 4.15 18.71
CA ASN A 402 33.86 3.21 18.94
C ASN A 402 33.65 2.28 17.74
N VAL A 403 33.68 2.83 16.53
CA VAL A 403 33.53 2.04 15.29
C VAL A 403 34.65 1.03 15.13
N ARG A 404 35.91 1.40 15.41
CA ARG A 404 37.08 0.51 15.25
C ARG A 404 37.03 -0.72 16.15
N ARG A 405 36.29 -0.66 17.27
CA ARG A 405 36.02 -1.84 18.11
C ARG A 405 35.35 -2.97 17.34
N LEU A 406 34.64 -2.67 16.24
CA LEU A 406 34.00 -3.68 15.40
C LEU A 406 35.01 -4.53 14.61
N TRP A 407 36.23 -4.04 14.40
CA TRP A 407 37.33 -4.73 13.73
C TRP A 407 38.52 -5.02 14.67
N SER A 408 38.37 -4.72 15.97
CA SER A 408 39.40 -4.98 16.98
C SER A 408 39.63 -6.48 17.18
N GLU A 409 40.86 -6.90 17.34
CA GLU A 409 41.23 -8.26 17.73
C GLU A 409 41.13 -8.51 19.24
N ASP A 410 40.88 -7.45 20.04
CA ASP A 410 40.71 -7.57 21.47
C ASP A 410 39.51 -8.46 21.82
N PRO A 411 39.70 -9.51 22.63
CA PRO A 411 38.61 -10.35 23.11
C PRO A 411 37.51 -9.59 23.87
N ALA A 412 37.84 -8.47 24.53
CA ALA A 412 36.87 -7.61 25.23
C ALA A 412 35.84 -7.01 24.25
N ASP A 413 36.21 -6.76 22.99
CA ASP A 413 35.32 -6.22 21.97
C ASP A 413 34.48 -7.31 21.27
N ALA A 414 34.78 -8.59 21.46
CA ALA A 414 34.05 -9.68 20.80
C ALA A 414 32.55 -9.73 21.17
N ALA A 415 32.21 -9.45 22.43
CA ALA A 415 30.82 -9.40 22.89
C ALA A 415 30.08 -8.22 22.26
N HIS A 416 30.70 -7.04 22.22
CA HIS A 416 30.16 -5.84 21.59
C HIS A 416 29.91 -6.06 20.09
N ARG A 417 30.90 -6.61 19.36
CA ARG A 417 30.71 -6.99 17.94
C ARG A 417 29.49 -7.86 17.72
N ARG A 418 29.34 -8.93 18.53
CA ARG A 418 28.17 -9.83 18.41
C ARG A 418 26.86 -9.08 18.61
N GLN A 419 26.79 -8.19 19.61
CA GLN A 419 25.57 -7.39 19.87
C GLN A 419 25.24 -6.47 18.69
N VAL A 420 26.23 -5.76 18.14
CA VAL A 420 26.04 -4.89 16.96
C VAL A 420 25.59 -5.70 15.75
N MET A 421 26.23 -6.85 15.47
CA MET A 421 25.83 -7.71 14.35
C MET A 421 24.42 -8.29 14.52
N GLN A 422 24.03 -8.64 15.75
CA GLN A 422 22.65 -9.06 16.06
C GLN A 422 21.63 -7.92 15.83
N ALA A 423 21.97 -6.70 16.25
CA ALA A 423 21.10 -5.54 16.05
C ALA A 423 20.95 -5.19 14.55
N LEU A 424 22.04 -5.27 13.77
CA LEU A 424 21.98 -5.09 12.31
C LEU A 424 21.18 -6.20 11.63
N ALA A 425 21.36 -7.45 12.01
CA ALA A 425 20.60 -8.58 11.49
C ALA A 425 19.09 -8.46 11.82
N ALA A 426 18.74 -7.92 13.00
CA ALA A 426 17.36 -7.68 13.41
C ALA A 426 16.63 -6.67 12.52
N GLN A 427 17.35 -5.80 11.79
CA GLN A 427 16.74 -4.89 10.81
C GLN A 427 16.00 -5.63 9.67
N THR A 428 16.20 -6.95 9.51
CA THR A 428 15.38 -7.77 8.60
C THR A 428 13.88 -7.66 8.89
N MET A 429 13.49 -7.24 10.09
CA MET A 429 12.10 -7.00 10.47
C MET A 429 11.47 -5.82 9.71
N GLU A 430 12.27 -4.88 9.21
CA GLU A 430 11.81 -3.73 8.40
C GLU A 430 11.76 -4.08 6.91
N PHE A 431 12.74 -4.81 6.40
CA PHE A 431 12.91 -5.01 4.95
C PHE A 431 12.28 -6.29 4.44
N ASN A 432 11.66 -7.09 5.31
CA ASN A 432 10.99 -8.35 4.97
C ASN A 432 9.70 -8.54 5.80
N GLU A 433 8.93 -7.49 6.01
CA GLU A 433 7.68 -7.53 6.79
C GLU A 433 6.49 -8.05 5.95
N HIS A 434 6.67 -9.18 5.28
CA HIS A 434 5.77 -9.76 4.30
C HIS A 434 4.33 -9.94 4.82
N ASN A 435 4.16 -10.37 6.09
CA ASN A 435 2.83 -10.53 6.64
C ASN A 435 2.14 -9.17 6.93
N ILE A 436 2.91 -8.14 7.29
CA ILE A 436 2.40 -6.78 7.46
C ILE A 436 1.95 -6.18 6.13
N GLU A 437 2.78 -6.33 5.10
CA GLU A 437 2.54 -5.75 3.77
C GLU A 437 1.44 -6.48 2.99
N TYR A 438 1.36 -7.80 3.14
CA TYR A 438 0.57 -8.68 2.29
C TYR A 438 -0.50 -9.48 3.05
N GLY A 439 -0.21 -9.95 4.26
CA GLY A 439 -1.02 -10.89 5.02
C GLY A 439 -2.00 -10.25 6.02
N TYR A 440 -2.18 -8.93 6.02
CA TYR A 440 -3.15 -8.28 6.88
C TYR A 440 -4.58 -8.76 6.60
N THR A 441 -5.44 -8.70 7.62
CA THR A 441 -6.80 -9.24 7.55
C THR A 441 -7.83 -8.16 7.86
N TYR A 442 -9.05 -8.34 7.37
CA TYR A 442 -10.19 -7.49 7.66
C TYR A 442 -11.18 -8.16 8.61
N SER A 443 -11.81 -7.34 9.44
CA SER A 443 -12.93 -7.71 10.31
C SER A 443 -13.97 -6.61 10.26
N SER A 444 -15.11 -6.88 9.65
CA SER A 444 -16.20 -5.92 9.44
C SER A 444 -17.48 -6.67 9.08
N ASP A 445 -18.58 -5.94 8.90
CA ASP A 445 -19.84 -6.50 8.42
C ASP A 445 -19.78 -7.09 6.99
N CYS A 446 -18.70 -6.80 6.23
CA CYS A 446 -18.42 -7.43 4.94
C CYS A 446 -17.68 -8.77 5.03
N VAL A 447 -17.43 -9.27 6.25
CA VAL A 447 -16.71 -10.51 6.54
C VAL A 447 -17.56 -11.40 7.45
N ILE A 448 -18.10 -12.47 6.88
CA ILE A 448 -18.95 -13.41 7.61
C ILE A 448 -18.07 -14.53 8.18
N SER A 449 -17.88 -14.52 9.49
CA SER A 449 -17.06 -15.53 10.19
C SER A 449 -17.64 -16.93 10.03
N ASP A 450 -16.77 -17.90 9.75
CA ASP A 450 -17.12 -19.32 9.75
C ASP A 450 -16.79 -20.03 11.08
N GLY A 451 -16.41 -19.28 12.12
CA GLY A 451 -16.04 -19.81 13.43
C GLY A 451 -14.67 -20.49 13.49
N SER A 452 -13.94 -20.60 12.37
CA SER A 452 -12.61 -21.21 12.36
C SER A 452 -11.57 -20.33 13.09
N ALA A 453 -10.61 -20.98 13.77
CA ALA A 453 -9.48 -20.26 14.36
C ALA A 453 -8.56 -19.68 13.28
N ALA A 454 -7.96 -18.53 13.57
CA ALA A 454 -6.91 -17.99 12.71
C ALA A 454 -5.68 -18.91 12.73
N PRO A 455 -4.94 -19.03 11.60
CA PRO A 455 -3.70 -19.78 11.56
C PRO A 455 -2.72 -19.25 12.63
N GLN A 456 -2.06 -20.17 13.36
CA GLN A 456 -0.97 -19.78 14.26
C GLN A 456 0.22 -19.34 13.43
N ASN A 457 0.66 -18.09 13.61
CA ASN A 457 1.79 -17.55 12.89
C ASN A 457 2.99 -17.39 13.85
N PRO A 458 4.08 -18.16 13.66
CA PRO A 458 5.27 -18.07 14.52
C PRO A 458 6.02 -16.75 14.37
N ASP A 459 5.82 -16.04 13.24
CA ASP A 459 6.41 -14.73 12.98
C ASP A 459 5.38 -13.86 12.27
N PRO A 460 4.53 -13.16 13.03
CA PRO A 460 3.42 -12.37 12.48
C PRO A 460 3.86 -11.11 11.73
N ILE A 461 5.15 -10.84 11.66
CA ILE A 461 5.70 -9.73 10.88
C ILE A 461 6.19 -10.22 9.52
N ARG A 462 7.03 -11.27 9.50
CA ARG A 462 7.77 -11.67 8.30
C ARG A 462 7.17 -12.83 7.52
N ILE A 463 6.32 -13.64 8.14
CA ILE A 463 5.80 -14.86 7.51
C ILE A 463 4.34 -14.67 7.14
N TYR A 464 4.06 -14.57 5.85
CA TYR A 464 2.69 -14.68 5.34
C TYR A 464 2.24 -16.14 5.38
N GLN A 465 1.06 -16.39 5.91
CA GLN A 465 0.42 -17.70 5.92
C GLN A 465 -0.84 -17.69 5.06
N PRO A 466 -0.82 -18.32 3.87
CA PRO A 466 -1.98 -18.37 3.00
C PRO A 466 -3.13 -19.14 3.65
N ALA A 467 -4.33 -18.58 3.61
CA ALA A 467 -5.55 -19.25 4.06
C ALA A 467 -6.79 -18.61 3.41
N ALA A 468 -7.67 -19.41 2.83
CA ALA A 468 -8.96 -18.93 2.34
C ALA A 468 -9.99 -18.86 3.49
N ARG A 469 -9.62 -18.17 4.57
CA ARG A 469 -10.46 -17.91 5.74
C ARG A 469 -11.13 -16.55 5.59
N PRO A 470 -12.40 -16.38 6.02
CA PRO A 470 -13.04 -15.07 5.99
C PRO A 470 -12.19 -13.97 6.63
N GLY A 471 -12.09 -12.83 5.94
CA GLY A 471 -11.25 -11.69 6.29
C GLY A 471 -9.80 -11.77 5.82
N HIS A 472 -9.32 -12.91 5.36
CA HIS A 472 -7.98 -13.05 4.80
C HIS A 472 -7.95 -12.68 3.31
N PRO A 473 -6.80 -12.26 2.78
CA PRO A 473 -6.62 -12.12 1.33
C PRO A 473 -6.77 -13.48 0.64
N LEU A 474 -7.29 -13.48 -0.59
CA LEU A 474 -7.38 -14.67 -1.45
C LEU A 474 -5.98 -15.26 -1.62
N PRO A 475 -5.70 -16.48 -1.13
CA PRO A 475 -4.39 -17.09 -1.26
C PRO A 475 -4.08 -17.39 -2.73
N HIS A 476 -2.89 -17.00 -3.18
CA HIS A 476 -2.47 -17.20 -4.56
C HIS A 476 -2.21 -18.67 -4.88
N THR A 477 -2.68 -19.10 -6.02
CA THR A 477 -2.25 -20.31 -6.69
C THR A 477 -2.25 -20.14 -8.21
N TRP A 478 -1.42 -20.90 -8.87
CA TRP A 478 -1.47 -21.06 -10.31
C TRP A 478 -2.39 -22.21 -10.66
N LEU A 479 -3.41 -21.90 -11.46
CA LEU A 479 -4.37 -22.84 -12.00
C LEU A 479 -4.08 -23.07 -13.49
N SER A 480 -4.70 -24.10 -14.05
CA SER A 480 -4.76 -24.32 -15.48
C SER A 480 -6.20 -24.26 -15.97
N THR A 481 -6.41 -23.65 -17.12
CA THR A 481 -7.66 -23.80 -17.88
C THR A 481 -7.75 -25.21 -18.48
N PRO A 482 -8.91 -25.69 -18.88
CA PRO A 482 -9.06 -27.02 -19.53
C PRO A 482 -8.22 -27.20 -20.79
N ASP A 483 -7.92 -26.12 -21.51
CA ASP A 483 -7.04 -26.08 -22.68
C ASP A 483 -5.54 -25.92 -22.35
N GLY A 484 -5.18 -25.95 -21.06
CA GLY A 484 -3.79 -25.99 -20.57
C GLY A 484 -3.13 -24.62 -20.37
N GLN A 485 -3.85 -23.51 -20.47
CA GLN A 485 -3.30 -22.19 -20.20
C GLN A 485 -3.15 -21.97 -18.69
N ARG A 486 -2.06 -21.31 -18.28
CA ARG A 486 -1.79 -20.97 -16.89
C ARG A 486 -2.46 -19.65 -16.51
N ILE A 487 -3.21 -19.64 -15.40
CA ILE A 487 -3.90 -18.46 -14.87
C ILE A 487 -3.68 -18.34 -13.36
N ALA A 488 -3.53 -17.12 -12.85
CA ALA A 488 -3.51 -16.89 -11.41
C ALA A 488 -4.93 -16.86 -10.85
N VAL A 489 -5.16 -17.47 -9.69
CA VAL A 489 -6.50 -17.48 -9.06
C VAL A 489 -7.08 -16.08 -8.87
N MET A 490 -6.24 -15.09 -8.56
CA MET A 490 -6.66 -13.70 -8.39
C MET A 490 -7.18 -13.07 -9.70
N ASP A 491 -6.71 -13.53 -10.87
CA ASP A 491 -7.15 -13.02 -12.18
C ASP A 491 -8.56 -13.51 -12.54
N LEU A 492 -9.13 -14.43 -11.76
CA LEU A 492 -10.53 -14.86 -11.88
C LEU A 492 -11.51 -13.85 -11.26
N VAL A 493 -11.03 -12.97 -10.38
CA VAL A 493 -11.84 -11.92 -9.75
C VAL A 493 -11.92 -10.74 -10.70
N ALA A 494 -13.02 -10.67 -11.47
CA ALA A 494 -13.26 -9.56 -12.38
C ALA A 494 -13.53 -8.24 -11.61
N PRO A 495 -13.16 -7.08 -12.16
CA PRO A 495 -13.42 -5.78 -11.53
C PRO A 495 -14.90 -5.61 -11.16
N GLY A 496 -15.17 -5.16 -9.95
CA GLY A 496 -16.52 -4.90 -9.46
C GLY A 496 -17.41 -6.14 -9.32
N ARG A 497 -16.87 -7.35 -9.28
CA ARG A 497 -17.65 -8.57 -9.17
C ARG A 497 -17.17 -9.42 -7.99
N PHE A 498 -18.10 -9.99 -7.28
CA PHE A 498 -17.81 -11.10 -6.37
C PHE A 498 -17.46 -12.36 -7.17
N LEU A 499 -16.66 -13.24 -6.60
CA LEU A 499 -16.37 -14.55 -7.16
C LEU A 499 -16.69 -15.64 -6.15
N LEU A 500 -17.60 -16.54 -6.48
CA LEU A 500 -17.80 -17.77 -5.74
C LEU A 500 -16.89 -18.84 -6.32
N ILE A 501 -15.99 -19.39 -5.50
CA ILE A 501 -15.11 -20.50 -5.85
C ILE A 501 -15.60 -21.74 -5.10
N ALA A 502 -16.18 -22.69 -5.80
CA ALA A 502 -16.57 -23.98 -5.26
C ALA A 502 -15.49 -25.04 -5.53
N ALA A 503 -15.42 -26.05 -4.67
CA ALA A 503 -14.58 -27.22 -4.91
C ALA A 503 -15.16 -28.12 -6.03
N GLN A 504 -14.44 -29.17 -6.38
CA GLN A 504 -14.77 -30.05 -7.51
C GLN A 504 -16.21 -30.59 -7.47
N GLU A 505 -16.73 -30.98 -6.29
CA GLU A 505 -18.09 -31.47 -6.10
C GLU A 505 -19.11 -30.39 -5.71
N GLY A 506 -18.74 -29.12 -5.79
CA GLY A 506 -19.56 -28.00 -5.34
C GLY A 506 -20.53 -27.42 -6.38
N HIS A 507 -21.04 -28.20 -7.33
CA HIS A 507 -21.94 -27.75 -8.38
C HIS A 507 -23.14 -26.96 -7.86
N ALA A 508 -23.77 -27.43 -6.76
CA ALA A 508 -24.95 -26.78 -6.20
C ALA A 508 -24.68 -25.34 -5.71
N TRP A 509 -23.44 -25.02 -5.26
CA TRP A 509 -23.04 -23.66 -4.93
C TRP A 509 -22.93 -22.77 -6.16
N VAL A 510 -22.38 -23.30 -7.25
CA VAL A 510 -22.27 -22.57 -8.53
C VAL A 510 -23.66 -22.27 -9.08
N ASP A 511 -24.59 -23.26 -9.06
CA ASP A 511 -25.95 -23.08 -9.52
C ASP A 511 -26.69 -22.06 -8.64
N ALA A 512 -26.53 -22.13 -7.32
CA ALA A 512 -27.09 -21.16 -6.37
C ALA A 512 -26.60 -19.73 -6.67
N ALA A 513 -25.30 -19.54 -6.92
CA ALA A 513 -24.73 -18.24 -7.24
C ALA A 513 -25.28 -17.68 -8.57
N LYS A 514 -25.41 -18.51 -9.61
CA LYS A 514 -26.00 -18.11 -10.89
C LYS A 514 -27.46 -17.66 -10.74
N VAL A 515 -28.25 -18.41 -9.96
CA VAL A 515 -29.65 -18.06 -9.69
C VAL A 515 -29.74 -16.76 -8.90
N LEU A 516 -28.86 -16.57 -7.89
CA LEU A 516 -28.83 -15.36 -7.09
C LEU A 516 -28.45 -14.14 -7.95
N ALA A 517 -27.38 -14.25 -8.76
CA ALA A 517 -26.97 -13.19 -9.68
C ALA A 517 -28.11 -12.73 -10.60
N GLN A 518 -28.89 -13.68 -11.13
CA GLN A 518 -30.04 -13.37 -12.00
C GLN A 518 -31.20 -12.73 -11.21
N ARG A 519 -31.54 -13.26 -10.04
CA ARG A 519 -32.69 -12.78 -9.28
C ARG A 519 -32.48 -11.43 -8.59
N TRP A 520 -31.26 -11.19 -8.09
CA TRP A 520 -30.94 -9.99 -7.33
C TRP A 520 -30.14 -8.96 -8.14
N ALA A 521 -29.82 -9.26 -9.40
CA ALA A 521 -28.96 -8.44 -10.25
C ALA A 521 -27.59 -8.10 -9.63
N VAL A 522 -27.12 -8.88 -8.65
CA VAL A 522 -25.82 -8.67 -8.00
C VAL A 522 -24.71 -9.24 -8.88
N PRO A 523 -23.62 -8.51 -9.12
CA PRO A 523 -22.52 -8.97 -9.95
C PRO A 523 -21.69 -10.04 -9.22
N ILE A 524 -22.05 -11.30 -9.40
CA ILE A 524 -21.36 -12.49 -8.86
C ILE A 524 -21.02 -13.43 -10.02
N ASP A 525 -19.74 -13.79 -10.12
CA ASP A 525 -19.27 -14.90 -10.96
C ASP A 525 -19.11 -16.16 -10.10
N ALA A 526 -19.18 -17.33 -10.71
CA ALA A 526 -19.05 -18.58 -9.99
C ALA A 526 -18.27 -19.62 -10.83
N VAL A 527 -17.28 -20.24 -10.19
CA VAL A 527 -16.40 -21.24 -10.83
C VAL A 527 -16.17 -22.42 -9.90
N ARG A 528 -15.83 -23.58 -10.48
CA ARG A 528 -15.32 -24.75 -9.77
C ARG A 528 -13.81 -24.87 -9.98
N ILE A 529 -13.09 -25.07 -8.91
CA ILE A 529 -11.66 -25.43 -8.94
C ILE A 529 -11.54 -26.86 -8.41
N GLY A 530 -11.05 -27.76 -9.24
CA GLY A 530 -10.83 -29.15 -8.87
C GLY A 530 -9.48 -29.68 -9.34
N HIS A 531 -9.16 -30.91 -8.95
CA HIS A 531 -7.91 -31.54 -9.34
C HIS A 531 -8.00 -32.21 -10.71
N THR A 532 -9.13 -32.87 -11.00
CA THR A 532 -9.36 -33.62 -12.24
C THR A 532 -10.53 -33.12 -13.04
N ASP A 533 -11.48 -32.43 -12.41
CA ASP A 533 -12.67 -31.86 -13.02
C ASP A 533 -13.00 -30.50 -12.41
N GLY A 534 -13.33 -29.51 -13.23
CA GLY A 534 -13.66 -28.16 -12.85
C GLY A 534 -13.51 -27.19 -14.01
N ASP A 535 -13.94 -25.95 -13.80
CA ASP A 535 -13.72 -24.86 -14.76
C ASP A 535 -12.23 -24.51 -14.82
N TYR A 536 -11.51 -24.74 -13.71
CA TYR A 536 -10.06 -24.60 -13.59
C TYR A 536 -9.47 -25.78 -12.81
N LEU A 537 -8.22 -26.15 -13.15
CA LEU A 537 -7.55 -27.30 -12.58
C LEU A 537 -6.41 -26.89 -11.65
N ASP A 538 -6.43 -27.41 -10.43
CA ASP A 538 -5.40 -27.26 -9.39
C ASP A 538 -4.48 -28.51 -9.38
N PHE A 539 -3.60 -28.64 -10.39
CA PHE A 539 -2.73 -29.80 -10.54
C PHE A 539 -1.77 -30.03 -9.37
N ARG A 540 -1.40 -28.95 -8.66
CA ARG A 540 -0.46 -28.99 -7.55
C ARG A 540 -1.13 -29.15 -6.21
N SER A 541 -2.46 -29.20 -6.17
CA SER A 541 -3.27 -29.21 -4.96
C SER A 541 -2.98 -28.03 -4.00
N THR A 542 -2.49 -26.92 -4.55
CA THR A 542 -2.14 -25.72 -3.77
C THR A 542 -3.39 -25.02 -3.26
N TRP A 543 -4.38 -24.79 -4.12
CA TRP A 543 -5.67 -24.29 -3.72
C TRP A 543 -6.34 -25.23 -2.71
N THR A 544 -6.34 -26.52 -3.00
CA THR A 544 -6.91 -27.56 -2.13
C THR A 544 -6.32 -27.53 -0.73
N GLN A 545 -5.02 -27.26 -0.62
CA GLN A 545 -4.34 -27.10 0.68
C GLN A 545 -4.83 -25.86 1.45
N TRP A 546 -5.07 -24.73 0.77
CA TRP A 546 -5.33 -23.44 1.42
C TRP A 546 -6.81 -23.07 1.50
N ARG A 547 -7.69 -23.67 0.69
CA ARG A 547 -9.13 -23.37 0.68
C ARG A 547 -9.81 -23.62 2.03
N GLY A 548 -9.31 -24.60 2.81
CA GLY A 548 -9.75 -24.88 4.18
C GLY A 548 -11.20 -25.35 4.29
N HIS A 549 -11.74 -25.99 3.24
CA HIS A 549 -13.07 -26.61 3.19
C HIS A 549 -13.05 -27.92 2.40
N GLY A 550 -14.10 -28.75 2.56
CA GLY A 550 -14.23 -30.05 1.88
C GLY A 550 -14.54 -29.94 0.39
N GLU A 551 -14.65 -31.11 -0.29
CA GLU A 551 -14.89 -31.20 -1.74
C GLU A 551 -16.24 -30.63 -2.18
N ARG A 552 -17.19 -30.42 -1.26
CA ARG A 552 -18.52 -29.84 -1.51
C ARG A 552 -18.65 -28.44 -0.90
N GLY A 553 -17.54 -27.84 -0.43
CA GLY A 553 -17.52 -26.49 0.12
C GLY A 553 -17.30 -25.41 -0.93
N ALA A 554 -17.37 -24.15 -0.51
CA ALA A 554 -17.15 -22.98 -1.35
C ALA A 554 -16.62 -21.79 -0.53
N VAL A 555 -16.01 -20.83 -1.22
CA VAL A 555 -15.69 -19.50 -0.69
C VAL A 555 -16.31 -18.41 -1.55
N LEU A 556 -16.71 -17.30 -0.93
CA LEU A 556 -17.11 -16.08 -1.61
C LEU A 556 -15.99 -15.06 -1.47
N VAL A 557 -15.45 -14.61 -2.59
CA VAL A 557 -14.37 -13.63 -2.70
C VAL A 557 -14.95 -12.27 -3.07
N ARG A 558 -14.50 -11.22 -2.38
CA ARG A 558 -14.88 -9.82 -2.63
C ARG A 558 -14.16 -9.27 -3.87
N PRO A 559 -14.65 -8.17 -4.47
CA PRO A 559 -14.00 -7.52 -5.61
C PRO A 559 -12.55 -7.06 -5.33
N ASP A 560 -12.20 -6.73 -4.07
CA ASP A 560 -10.85 -6.40 -3.61
C ASP A 560 -9.98 -7.62 -3.24
N ARG A 561 -10.42 -8.83 -3.64
CA ARG A 561 -9.70 -10.10 -3.46
C ARG A 561 -9.51 -10.52 -2.00
N PHE A 562 -10.43 -10.15 -1.12
CA PHE A 562 -10.53 -10.70 0.23
C PHE A 562 -11.65 -11.73 0.32
N ILE A 563 -11.48 -12.73 1.19
CA ILE A 563 -12.50 -13.75 1.44
C ILE A 563 -13.61 -13.13 2.30
N ALA A 564 -14.81 -13.02 1.74
CA ALA A 564 -15.98 -12.55 2.48
C ALA A 564 -16.59 -13.65 3.37
N TRP A 565 -16.64 -14.88 2.86
CA TRP A 565 -17.31 -16.00 3.49
C TRP A 565 -16.79 -17.34 3.00
N ARG A 566 -17.00 -18.40 3.81
CA ARG A 566 -16.63 -19.78 3.47
C ARG A 566 -17.65 -20.77 4.00
N ALA A 567 -18.12 -21.70 3.14
CA ALA A 567 -18.88 -22.89 3.51
C ALA A 567 -17.93 -24.09 3.62
N GLN A 568 -17.94 -24.78 4.75
CA GLN A 568 -17.10 -25.96 4.99
C GLN A 568 -17.51 -27.17 4.14
N GLY A 569 -18.77 -27.26 3.74
CA GLY A 569 -19.37 -28.32 2.94
C GLY A 569 -20.61 -27.81 2.22
N LEU A 570 -21.44 -28.74 1.74
CA LEU A 570 -22.71 -28.40 1.13
C LEU A 570 -23.75 -28.11 2.24
N ALA A 571 -24.46 -26.99 2.11
CA ALA A 571 -25.63 -26.69 2.93
C ALA A 571 -26.85 -27.48 2.44
N ASP A 572 -27.86 -27.64 3.29
CA ASP A 572 -29.14 -28.27 2.90
C ASP A 572 -29.84 -27.47 1.80
N ASP A 573 -29.77 -26.13 1.88
CA ASP A 573 -30.22 -25.20 0.84
C ASP A 573 -29.11 -24.18 0.54
N PRO A 574 -28.24 -24.44 -0.45
CA PRO A 574 -27.16 -23.54 -0.85
C PRO A 574 -27.65 -22.17 -1.34
N PHE A 575 -28.81 -22.11 -1.97
CA PHE A 575 -29.36 -20.84 -2.47
C PHE A 575 -29.76 -19.93 -1.31
N SER A 576 -30.57 -20.42 -0.36
CA SER A 576 -30.98 -19.64 0.80
C SER A 576 -29.77 -19.22 1.66
N SER A 577 -28.80 -20.12 1.87
CA SER A 577 -27.55 -19.81 2.59
C SER A 577 -26.76 -18.68 1.91
N LEU A 578 -26.64 -18.72 0.60
CA LEU A 578 -25.92 -17.67 -0.15
C LEU A 578 -26.68 -16.34 -0.15
N CYS A 579 -28.01 -16.37 -0.23
CA CYS A 579 -28.86 -15.20 -0.08
C CYS A 579 -28.65 -14.49 1.27
N GLU A 580 -28.63 -15.25 2.37
CA GLU A 580 -28.37 -14.71 3.72
C GLU A 580 -26.99 -14.04 3.80
N VAL A 581 -25.96 -14.69 3.28
CA VAL A 581 -24.59 -14.15 3.24
C VAL A 581 -24.52 -12.85 2.45
N VAL A 582 -25.07 -12.84 1.23
CA VAL A 582 -25.02 -11.65 0.36
C VAL A 582 -25.86 -10.51 0.91
N ALA A 583 -27.04 -10.81 1.49
CA ALA A 583 -27.88 -9.82 2.16
C ALA A 583 -27.19 -9.23 3.40
N SER A 584 -26.41 -10.02 4.13
CA SER A 584 -25.63 -9.52 5.28
C SER A 584 -24.55 -8.55 4.84
N ILE A 585 -23.89 -8.80 3.69
CA ILE A 585 -22.80 -7.97 3.16
C ILE A 585 -23.34 -6.71 2.48
N LEU A 586 -24.31 -6.85 1.59
CA LEU A 586 -24.78 -5.77 0.70
C LEU A 586 -26.07 -5.09 1.19
N GLY A 587 -26.78 -5.69 2.13
CA GLY A 587 -28.15 -5.36 2.47
C GLY A 587 -29.15 -6.18 1.65
N PRO A 588 -30.42 -6.21 2.07
CA PRO A 588 -31.47 -6.89 1.29
C PRO A 588 -31.67 -6.16 -0.04
N PRO A 589 -31.92 -6.91 -1.14
CA PRO A 589 -32.15 -6.28 -2.45
C PRO A 589 -33.43 -5.43 -2.41
N ALA A 590 -33.41 -4.28 -3.07
CA ALA A 590 -34.56 -3.37 -3.18
C ALA A 590 -35.82 -4.04 -3.80
N ILE A 591 -35.67 -5.17 -4.49
CA ILE A 591 -36.73 -5.90 -5.18
C ILE A 591 -37.41 -6.94 -4.28
N ALA A 592 -36.93 -7.22 -3.07
CA ALA A 592 -37.47 -8.28 -2.21
C ALA A 592 -38.90 -8.01 -1.65
N GLU A 593 -39.43 -6.80 -1.80
CA GLU A 593 -40.77 -6.45 -1.31
C GLU A 593 -41.94 -6.90 -2.23
N THR A 594 -41.70 -7.41 -3.44
CA THR A 594 -42.77 -7.66 -4.42
C THR A 594 -43.11 -9.13 -4.73
N THR A 595 -42.45 -10.11 -4.11
CA THR A 595 -42.78 -11.55 -4.35
C THR A 595 -42.92 -12.36 -3.06
N ALA A 596 -43.89 -11.99 -2.20
CA ALA A 596 -44.47 -12.97 -1.29
C ALA A 596 -45.37 -13.89 -2.12
N PRO A 597 -45.25 -15.23 -2.03
CA PRO A 597 -46.18 -16.12 -2.70
C PRO A 597 -47.60 -15.87 -2.16
N PRO A 598 -48.66 -15.91 -3.00
CA PRO A 598 -50.01 -15.72 -2.53
C PRO A 598 -50.36 -16.81 -1.51
N ALA A 599 -50.83 -16.36 -0.35
CA ALA A 599 -51.29 -17.26 0.68
C ALA A 599 -52.33 -18.24 0.11
N HIS A 600 -52.06 -19.53 0.19
CA HIS A 600 -53.03 -20.56 -0.13
C HIS A 600 -54.20 -20.44 0.85
N THR A 601 -55.27 -19.81 0.42
CA THR A 601 -56.57 -19.89 1.10
C THR A 601 -57.04 -21.34 1.03
N ALA A 602 -56.98 -22.03 2.15
CA ALA A 602 -57.63 -23.31 2.35
C ALA A 602 -59.13 -23.09 2.19
N GLN A 603 -59.72 -23.48 1.10
CA GLN A 603 -61.17 -23.62 0.95
C GLN A 603 -61.62 -24.85 1.74
N ASN A 604 -62.16 -24.61 2.92
CA ASN A 604 -63.06 -25.58 3.58
C ASN A 604 -64.30 -25.73 2.70
N LYS A 605 -64.60 -26.93 2.25
CA LYS A 605 -65.94 -27.34 1.78
C LYS A 605 -66.56 -28.29 2.80
N PRO A 606 -67.91 -28.22 2.93
CA PRO A 606 -68.70 -28.76 4.03
C PRO A 606 -68.77 -30.29 4.09
#